data_679efc81ee81c41a7763aaa898c73f5e
#
_entry.id   679efc81ee81c41a7763aaa898c73f5e
#
_cell.length_a   1.000
_cell.length_b   1.000
_cell.length_c   1.000
_cell.angle_alpha   90.00
_cell.angle_beta   90.00
_cell.angle_gamma   90.00
#
_symmetry.space_group_name_H-M   'P 1'
#
loop_
_entity.id
_entity.type
_entity.pdbx_description
1 polymer ?
#
loop_
_entity_poly.entity_id
_entity_poly.type
_entity_poly.pdbx_seq_one_letter_code
_entity_poly.pdbx_strand_id
1 'polypeptide(L)'
;MLKRLLEHLSPAGERGRLSVLILHRVLPVPDPMCPDELDAAAFERLCGWLQQLFNVIALDEAVHRLAARTLPARALAITFDDGYADNYEVALPILVRHGFRATFFITTSVLDGGCMWNDLVEEALRRTSLSSLDLRSLGEPHLLRYATGTVEQRRTAFHSITQALKYRGVEQRHELAHLVARHAGVLPSPRLMLSSEQVRGLHRAGMQIGSHTLSHPILTGLPASQVRDEVLGSKRVLETLVGDTVELFAYPNGRWGVDFDAQAVEIVREAGFKAGVTTDWGSAGADTDPYFIPRFMPWDRTRLRFGLRMAANLRRAPRSRGTAERPHDQRPSAHVRAGTEPTPPATLGK
;
A
#
# COMPACT_ATOMS: atom_id res chain seq x y z
N MET A 1 -16.96 -5.11 25.32
CA MET A 1 -16.53 -6.47 24.99
C MET A 1 -15.33 -6.49 24.03
N LEU A 2 -15.43 -5.93 22.80
CA LEU A 2 -14.37 -5.96 21.80
C LEU A 2 -13.05 -5.31 22.26
N LYS A 3 -13.11 -4.12 22.88
CA LYS A 3 -11.94 -3.41 23.45
C LYS A 3 -11.19 -4.28 24.46
N ARG A 4 -11.90 -4.98 25.37
CA ARG A 4 -11.29 -5.89 26.35
C ARG A 4 -10.64 -7.10 25.70
N LEU A 5 -11.24 -7.65 24.63
CA LEU A 5 -10.64 -8.73 23.85
C LEU A 5 -9.30 -8.28 23.23
N LEU A 6 -9.29 -7.12 22.59
CA LEU A 6 -8.06 -6.57 21.97
C LEU A 6 -6.99 -6.28 23.03
N GLU A 7 -7.39 -5.79 24.21
CA GLU A 7 -6.46 -5.54 25.32
C GLU A 7 -5.87 -6.83 25.91
N HIS A 8 -6.67 -7.89 26.00
CA HIS A 8 -6.17 -9.21 26.40
C HIS A 8 -5.15 -9.78 25.39
N LEU A 9 -5.38 -9.57 24.09
CA LEU A 9 -4.50 -10.02 23.02
C LEU A 9 -3.24 -9.15 22.85
N SER A 10 -3.30 -7.89 23.23
CA SER A 10 -2.19 -6.94 23.20
C SER A 10 -2.24 -6.08 24.46
N PRO A 11 -1.79 -6.60 25.61
CA PRO A 11 -1.65 -5.83 26.84
C PRO A 11 -0.51 -4.82 26.71
N ALA A 12 -0.39 -3.90 27.69
CA ALA A 12 0.77 -3.01 27.77
C ALA A 12 2.05 -3.78 28.14
N GLY A 13 3.20 -3.22 27.78
CA GLY A 13 4.51 -3.69 28.18
C GLY A 13 5.02 -4.86 27.33
N GLU A 14 5.76 -5.76 27.94
CA GLU A 14 6.54 -6.81 27.27
C GLU A 14 5.73 -7.72 26.31
N ARG A 15 4.50 -8.04 26.67
CA ARG A 15 3.58 -8.84 25.83
C ARG A 15 2.76 -7.99 24.86
N GLY A 16 3.02 -6.69 24.81
CA GLY A 16 2.39 -5.77 23.89
C GLY A 16 2.67 -6.15 22.44
N ARG A 17 1.69 -5.95 21.57
CA ARG A 17 1.82 -6.15 20.13
C ARG A 17 1.43 -4.89 19.39
N LEU A 18 2.22 -4.55 18.38
CA LEU A 18 1.97 -3.43 17.50
C LEU A 18 1.20 -3.90 16.27
N SER A 19 0.04 -3.33 16.04
CA SER A 19 -0.66 -3.40 14.74
C SER A 19 -0.28 -2.19 13.91
N VAL A 20 0.05 -2.39 12.63
CA VAL A 20 0.30 -1.29 11.69
C VAL A 20 -0.69 -1.40 10.54
N LEU A 21 -1.44 -0.33 10.28
CA LEU A 21 -2.34 -0.26 9.13
C LEU A 21 -1.57 0.24 7.91
N ILE A 22 -1.85 -0.38 6.76
CA ILE A 22 -1.40 0.09 5.45
C ILE A 22 -2.59 0.63 4.67
N LEU A 23 -2.45 1.83 4.15
CA LEU A 23 -3.36 2.55 3.27
C LEU A 23 -2.56 3.09 2.08
N HIS A 24 -3.22 3.43 0.99
CA HIS A 24 -2.59 4.14 -0.13
C HIS A 24 -3.32 5.45 -0.37
N ARG A 25 -4.63 5.39 -0.56
CA ARG A 25 -5.45 6.53 -0.93
C ARG A 25 -6.60 6.78 0.05
N VAL A 26 -7.03 8.04 0.12
CA VAL A 26 -8.33 8.43 0.70
C VAL A 26 -9.01 9.35 -0.31
N LEU A 27 -9.92 8.80 -1.07
CA LEU A 27 -10.60 9.53 -2.13
C LEU A 27 -11.57 10.56 -1.55
N PRO A 28 -11.78 11.73 -2.17
CA PRO A 28 -12.77 12.70 -1.69
C PRO A 28 -14.19 12.15 -1.70
N VAL A 29 -14.51 11.31 -2.69
CA VAL A 29 -15.81 10.62 -2.86
C VAL A 29 -15.58 9.20 -3.36
N PRO A 30 -16.56 8.28 -3.21
CA PRO A 30 -16.45 6.92 -3.74
C PRO A 30 -16.19 6.90 -5.25
N ASP A 31 -15.27 6.06 -5.69
CA ASP A 31 -14.93 5.88 -7.10
C ASP A 31 -15.26 4.46 -7.58
N PRO A 32 -16.12 4.28 -8.57
CA PRO A 32 -16.44 2.97 -9.10
C PRO A 32 -15.25 2.22 -9.73
N MET A 33 -14.21 2.93 -10.18
CA MET A 33 -12.98 2.29 -10.67
C MET A 33 -12.12 1.73 -9.53
N CYS A 34 -12.16 2.36 -8.35
CA CYS A 34 -11.38 2.00 -7.16
C CYS A 34 -12.29 1.68 -5.96
N PRO A 35 -13.20 0.68 -6.04
CA PRO A 35 -14.22 0.42 -5.00
C PRO A 35 -13.65 -0.07 -3.67
N ASP A 36 -12.39 -0.45 -3.66
CA ASP A 36 -11.68 -0.95 -2.48
C ASP A 36 -10.90 0.16 -1.75
N GLU A 37 -10.71 1.32 -2.40
CA GLU A 37 -10.13 2.50 -1.76
C GLU A 37 -11.15 3.15 -0.81
N LEU A 38 -10.64 3.70 0.29
CA LEU A 38 -11.47 4.44 1.23
C LEU A 38 -11.78 5.83 0.66
N ASP A 39 -13.05 6.22 0.76
CA ASP A 39 -13.41 7.63 0.63
C ASP A 39 -13.29 8.37 1.96
N ALA A 40 -13.39 9.70 1.92
CA ALA A 40 -13.30 10.57 3.09
C ALA A 40 -14.24 10.14 4.22
N ALA A 41 -15.49 9.78 3.90
CA ALA A 41 -16.49 9.37 4.89
C ALA A 41 -16.15 7.99 5.50
N ALA A 42 -15.63 7.06 4.70
CA ALA A 42 -15.19 5.75 5.18
C ALA A 42 -13.94 5.87 6.06
N PHE A 43 -13.00 6.74 5.69
CA PHE A 43 -11.80 7.00 6.47
C PHE A 43 -12.11 7.70 7.80
N GLU A 44 -13.01 8.69 7.81
CA GLU A 44 -13.52 9.32 9.03
C GLU A 44 -14.13 8.29 9.99
N ARG A 45 -14.97 7.36 9.45
CA ARG A 45 -15.53 6.27 10.27
C ARG A 45 -14.45 5.33 10.80
N LEU A 46 -13.45 4.99 9.99
CA LEU A 46 -12.32 4.17 10.43
C LEU A 46 -11.57 4.85 11.57
N CYS A 47 -11.22 6.13 11.44
CA CYS A 47 -10.57 6.90 12.51
C CYS A 47 -11.38 6.89 13.81
N GLY A 48 -12.72 7.04 13.73
CA GLY A 48 -13.60 6.90 14.88
C GLY A 48 -13.57 5.50 15.53
N TRP A 49 -13.42 4.43 14.76
CA TRP A 49 -13.23 3.08 15.33
C TRP A 49 -11.86 2.91 15.95
N LEU A 50 -10.81 3.46 15.34
CA LEU A 50 -9.47 3.42 15.90
C LEU A 50 -9.40 4.11 17.25
N GLN A 51 -9.97 5.30 17.37
CA GLN A 51 -10.02 6.06 18.64
C GLN A 51 -10.72 5.28 19.77
N GLN A 52 -11.76 4.50 19.44
CA GLN A 52 -12.50 3.71 20.43
C GLN A 52 -11.78 2.42 20.82
N LEU A 53 -11.05 1.80 19.91
CA LEU A 53 -10.55 0.42 20.07
C LEU A 53 -9.05 0.34 20.35
N PHE A 54 -8.25 1.32 19.93
CA PHE A 54 -6.78 1.27 19.96
C PHE A 54 -6.17 2.47 20.66
N ASN A 55 -4.91 2.35 21.02
CA ASN A 55 -4.05 3.47 21.36
C ASN A 55 -3.20 3.74 20.09
N VAL A 56 -3.63 4.74 19.31
CA VAL A 56 -2.94 5.14 18.09
C VAL A 56 -1.73 5.97 18.45
N ILE A 57 -0.55 5.53 17.99
CA ILE A 57 0.74 6.20 18.21
C ILE A 57 1.49 6.31 16.87
N ALA A 58 2.42 7.23 16.77
CA ALA A 58 3.27 7.35 15.60
C ALA A 58 4.17 6.12 15.44
N LEU A 59 4.54 5.76 14.20
CA LEU A 59 5.27 4.52 13.95
C LEU A 59 6.70 4.56 14.50
N ASP A 60 7.38 5.71 14.47
CA ASP A 60 8.69 5.92 15.09
C ASP A 60 8.66 5.66 16.61
N GLU A 61 7.67 6.25 17.29
CA GLU A 61 7.42 6.01 18.70
C GLU A 61 7.09 4.53 18.94
N ALA A 62 6.27 3.93 18.10
CA ALA A 62 5.90 2.52 18.20
C ALA A 62 7.11 1.59 18.07
N VAL A 63 8.03 1.85 17.13
CA VAL A 63 9.27 1.10 16.93
C VAL A 63 10.17 1.22 18.17
N HIS A 64 10.35 2.43 18.69
CA HIS A 64 11.13 2.65 19.90
C HIS A 64 10.53 1.91 21.11
N ARG A 65 9.23 2.04 21.33
CA ARG A 65 8.53 1.37 22.43
C ARG A 65 8.50 -0.15 22.29
N LEU A 66 8.44 -0.66 21.06
CA LEU A 66 8.52 -2.10 20.78
C LEU A 66 9.86 -2.66 21.22
N ALA A 67 10.96 -2.01 20.83
CA ALA A 67 12.32 -2.38 21.24
C ALA A 67 12.52 -2.27 22.75
N ALA A 68 11.98 -1.24 23.38
CA ALA A 68 12.03 -1.02 24.83
C ALA A 68 11.04 -1.90 25.63
N ARG A 69 10.18 -2.69 24.95
CA ARG A 69 9.09 -3.51 25.55
C ARG A 69 8.10 -2.70 26.40
N THR A 70 7.83 -1.45 25.97
CA THR A 70 6.96 -0.48 26.69
C THR A 70 5.74 -0.04 25.87
N LEU A 71 5.31 -0.85 24.89
CA LEU A 71 4.12 -0.56 24.11
C LEU A 71 2.91 -0.33 25.00
N PRO A 72 2.04 0.66 24.69
CA PRO A 72 0.74 0.75 25.34
C PRO A 72 -0.13 -0.43 24.93
N ALA A 73 -1.10 -0.79 25.75
CA ALA A 73 -2.08 -1.81 25.36
C ALA A 73 -2.74 -1.43 24.03
N ARG A 74 -2.97 -2.41 23.16
CA ARG A 74 -3.66 -2.18 21.87
C ARG A 74 -2.97 -1.10 21.03
N ALA A 75 -1.63 -1.12 20.99
CA ALA A 75 -0.85 -0.19 20.17
C ALA A 75 -1.17 -0.35 18.69
N LEU A 76 -1.36 0.78 17.99
CA LEU A 76 -1.62 0.80 16.56
C LEU A 76 -0.95 2.01 15.93
N ALA A 77 -0.33 1.83 14.74
CA ALA A 77 0.17 2.90 13.90
C ALA A 77 -0.55 2.92 12.55
N ILE A 78 -0.67 4.11 11.95
CA ILE A 78 -1.31 4.32 10.64
C ILE A 78 -0.23 4.66 9.65
N THR A 79 -0.21 3.98 8.48
CA THR A 79 0.73 4.27 7.40
C THR A 79 0.04 4.41 6.06
N PHE A 80 0.59 5.26 5.20
CA PHE A 80 0.20 5.45 3.80
C PHE A 80 1.40 5.21 2.92
N ASP A 81 1.21 4.55 1.79
CA ASP A 81 2.26 4.29 0.81
C ASP A 81 2.07 5.14 -0.46
N ASP A 82 3.10 5.15 -1.31
CA ASP A 82 3.21 5.75 -2.63
C ASP A 82 3.31 7.28 -2.65
N GLY A 83 2.59 8.01 -1.80
CA GLY A 83 2.61 9.46 -1.77
C GLY A 83 1.59 10.10 -2.71
N TYR A 84 0.33 9.68 -2.65
CA TYR A 84 -0.78 10.29 -3.40
C TYR A 84 -1.18 11.65 -2.83
N ALA A 85 -1.61 12.58 -3.71
CA ALA A 85 -2.02 13.94 -3.35
C ALA A 85 -3.20 13.97 -2.35
N ASP A 86 -4.13 13.00 -2.45
CA ASP A 86 -5.26 12.87 -1.53
C ASP A 86 -4.84 12.54 -0.09
N ASN A 87 -3.61 12.10 0.12
CA ASN A 87 -3.04 11.96 1.47
C ASN A 87 -2.92 13.32 2.18
N TYR A 88 -2.55 14.38 1.46
CA TYR A 88 -2.50 15.73 1.97
C TYR A 88 -3.87 16.42 1.93
N GLU A 89 -4.60 16.27 0.83
CA GLU A 89 -5.82 17.02 0.56
C GLU A 89 -7.02 16.50 1.37
N VAL A 90 -7.07 15.18 1.60
CA VAL A 90 -8.22 14.50 2.22
C VAL A 90 -7.86 13.82 3.54
N ALA A 91 -6.81 12.97 3.56
CA ALA A 91 -6.46 12.20 4.74
C ALA A 91 -5.92 13.07 5.88
N LEU A 92 -5.01 14.00 5.60
CA LEU A 92 -4.40 14.87 6.62
C LEU A 92 -5.42 15.66 7.46
N PRO A 93 -6.41 16.38 6.88
CA PRO A 93 -7.40 17.07 7.69
C PRO A 93 -8.19 16.15 8.62
N ILE A 94 -8.46 14.92 8.20
CA ILE A 94 -9.15 13.90 9.02
C ILE A 94 -8.26 13.44 10.16
N LEU A 95 -7.01 13.09 9.88
CA LEU A 95 -6.03 12.68 10.90
C LEU A 95 -5.85 13.76 11.98
N VAL A 96 -5.70 15.01 11.56
CA VAL A 96 -5.54 16.17 12.48
C VAL A 96 -6.76 16.32 13.39
N ARG A 97 -7.99 16.19 12.87
CA ARG A 97 -9.22 16.26 13.70
C ARG A 97 -9.27 15.15 14.75
N HIS A 98 -8.75 13.98 14.45
CA HIS A 98 -8.68 12.85 15.40
C HIS A 98 -7.44 12.89 16.31
N GLY A 99 -6.53 13.84 16.13
CA GLY A 99 -5.27 13.94 16.88
C GLY A 99 -4.30 12.78 16.55
N PHE A 100 -4.41 12.19 15.37
CA PHE A 100 -3.57 11.08 14.94
C PHE A 100 -2.34 11.57 14.16
N ARG A 101 -1.19 10.95 14.45
CA ARG A 101 0.03 11.07 13.65
C ARG A 101 0.18 9.81 12.81
N ALA A 102 0.21 9.96 11.48
CA ALA A 102 0.45 8.88 10.54
C ALA A 102 1.84 9.00 9.92
N THR A 103 2.34 7.89 9.33
CA THR A 103 3.56 7.87 8.53
C THR A 103 3.21 7.77 7.05
N PHE A 104 3.81 8.63 6.24
CA PHE A 104 3.64 8.64 4.78
C PHE A 104 4.93 8.19 4.12
N PHE A 105 4.90 6.99 3.53
CA PHE A 105 6.01 6.42 2.77
C PHE A 105 5.91 6.86 1.32
N ILE A 106 6.88 7.64 0.87
CA ILE A 106 6.79 8.41 -0.37
C ILE A 106 7.76 7.86 -1.42
N THR A 107 7.22 7.56 -2.60
CA THR A 107 7.99 7.30 -3.82
C THR A 107 8.38 8.62 -4.44
N THR A 108 9.68 8.89 -4.55
CA THR A 108 10.14 10.27 -4.77
C THR A 108 10.26 10.70 -6.23
N SER A 109 10.40 9.77 -7.19
CA SER A 109 10.51 10.12 -8.61
C SER A 109 9.19 10.60 -9.23
N VAL A 110 8.07 10.38 -8.55
CA VAL A 110 6.73 10.75 -9.04
C VAL A 110 6.19 12.05 -8.42
N LEU A 111 6.96 12.69 -7.56
CA LEU A 111 6.61 13.99 -7.00
C LEU A 111 6.50 15.08 -8.09
N ASP A 112 5.79 16.15 -7.77
CA ASP A 112 5.70 17.38 -8.61
C ASP A 112 5.15 17.15 -10.02
N GLY A 113 4.17 16.26 -10.15
CA GLY A 113 3.46 16.02 -11.41
C GLY A 113 3.85 14.70 -12.11
N GLY A 114 4.63 13.84 -11.45
CA GLY A 114 4.83 12.46 -11.87
C GLY A 114 3.57 11.61 -11.71
N CYS A 115 3.66 10.36 -12.12
CA CYS A 115 2.57 9.39 -12.02
C CYS A 115 3.15 7.99 -11.89
N MET A 116 2.53 7.16 -11.06
CA MET A 116 2.87 5.74 -11.01
C MET A 116 2.43 5.07 -12.32
N TRP A 117 3.18 4.07 -12.76
CA TRP A 117 2.89 3.37 -14.03
C TRP A 117 1.49 2.71 -14.06
N ASN A 118 1.05 2.17 -12.93
CA ASN A 118 -0.29 1.58 -12.78
C ASN A 118 -1.39 2.64 -12.86
N ASP A 119 -1.15 3.83 -12.32
CA ASP A 119 -2.09 4.95 -12.41
C ASP A 119 -2.24 5.48 -13.84
N LEU A 120 -1.15 5.44 -14.63
CA LEU A 120 -1.25 5.75 -16.06
C LEU A 120 -2.21 4.82 -16.78
N VAL A 121 -2.16 3.51 -16.48
CA VAL A 121 -3.07 2.51 -17.04
C VAL A 121 -4.49 2.73 -16.52
N GLU A 122 -4.66 3.01 -15.22
CA GLU A 122 -5.96 3.26 -14.62
C GLU A 122 -6.63 4.49 -15.22
N GLU A 123 -5.92 5.62 -15.30
CA GLU A 123 -6.43 6.86 -15.89
C GLU A 123 -6.74 6.71 -17.39
N ALA A 124 -5.93 5.94 -18.11
CA ALA A 124 -6.19 5.60 -19.50
C ALA A 124 -7.56 4.89 -19.65
N LEU A 125 -7.81 3.88 -18.84
CA LEU A 125 -9.07 3.13 -18.85
C LEU A 125 -10.25 3.92 -18.29
N ARG A 126 -10.02 4.77 -17.29
CA ARG A 126 -11.03 5.64 -16.70
C ARG A 126 -11.57 6.64 -17.70
N ARG A 127 -10.69 7.25 -18.49
CA ARG A 127 -10.99 8.43 -19.32
C ARG A 127 -11.19 8.10 -20.79
N THR A 128 -10.85 6.88 -21.26
CA THR A 128 -11.06 6.54 -22.68
C THR A 128 -12.52 6.60 -23.08
N SER A 129 -12.77 7.13 -24.26
CA SER A 129 -14.09 7.11 -24.93
C SER A 129 -14.30 5.84 -25.77
N LEU A 130 -13.27 5.03 -25.94
CA LEU A 130 -13.35 3.80 -26.74
C LEU A 130 -14.18 2.73 -26.01
N SER A 131 -15.00 1.99 -26.76
CA SER A 131 -15.70 0.81 -26.23
C SER A 131 -14.85 -0.45 -26.18
N SER A 132 -13.69 -0.43 -26.86
CA SER A 132 -12.65 -1.46 -26.77
C SER A 132 -11.28 -0.89 -27.05
N LEU A 133 -10.27 -1.41 -26.37
CA LEU A 133 -8.86 -1.03 -26.49
C LEU A 133 -8.06 -2.23 -26.99
N ASP A 134 -7.44 -2.10 -28.17
CA ASP A 134 -6.61 -3.15 -28.76
C ASP A 134 -5.14 -2.81 -28.55
N LEU A 135 -4.45 -3.61 -27.72
CA LEU A 135 -3.05 -3.42 -27.36
C LEU A 135 -2.12 -4.47 -27.99
N ARG A 136 -2.63 -5.34 -28.87
CA ARG A 136 -1.83 -6.41 -29.49
C ARG A 136 -0.69 -5.89 -30.35
N SER A 137 -0.87 -4.70 -30.91
CA SER A 137 0.17 -3.99 -31.70
C SER A 137 1.38 -3.56 -30.89
N LEU A 138 1.32 -3.58 -29.54
CA LEU A 138 2.46 -3.24 -28.68
C LEU A 138 3.51 -4.36 -28.59
N GLY A 139 3.25 -5.52 -29.19
CA GLY A 139 4.22 -6.62 -29.27
C GLY A 139 4.42 -7.40 -27.97
N GLU A 140 3.66 -7.09 -26.90
CA GLU A 140 3.71 -7.80 -25.63
C GLU A 140 2.73 -8.98 -25.63
N PRO A 141 3.18 -10.22 -25.38
CA PRO A 141 2.36 -11.42 -25.56
C PRO A 141 1.08 -11.45 -24.70
N HIS A 142 1.10 -10.74 -23.58
CA HIS A 142 -0.01 -10.71 -22.61
C HIS A 142 -0.88 -9.46 -22.72
N LEU A 143 -0.57 -8.55 -23.65
CA LEU A 143 -1.43 -7.40 -23.97
C LEU A 143 -2.37 -7.77 -25.10
N LEU A 144 -3.65 -7.77 -24.81
CA LEU A 144 -4.72 -8.27 -25.69
C LEU A 144 -5.63 -7.13 -26.15
N ARG A 145 -6.78 -7.49 -26.67
CA ARG A 145 -7.91 -6.58 -26.88
C ARG A 145 -8.84 -6.64 -25.66
N TYR A 146 -9.19 -5.50 -25.12
CA TYR A 146 -10.01 -5.36 -23.92
C TYR A 146 -11.27 -4.57 -24.22
N ALA A 147 -12.42 -5.04 -23.71
CA ALA A 147 -13.64 -4.24 -23.68
C ALA A 147 -13.52 -3.14 -22.61
N THR A 148 -14.00 -1.93 -22.90
CA THR A 148 -13.90 -0.74 -22.06
C THR A 148 -15.20 0.06 -21.97
N GLY A 149 -16.32 -0.48 -22.45
CA GLY A 149 -17.62 0.18 -22.49
C GLY A 149 -18.30 0.36 -21.14
N THR A 150 -17.99 -0.52 -20.15
CA THR A 150 -18.53 -0.42 -18.79
C THR A 150 -17.40 -0.29 -17.75
N VAL A 151 -17.71 0.20 -16.56
CA VAL A 151 -16.75 0.30 -15.45
C VAL A 151 -16.17 -1.08 -15.10
N GLU A 152 -16.97 -2.12 -15.13
CA GLU A 152 -16.58 -3.49 -14.83
C GLU A 152 -15.58 -4.05 -15.84
N GLN A 153 -15.83 -3.78 -17.14
CA GLN A 153 -14.90 -4.10 -18.21
C GLN A 153 -13.58 -3.35 -18.07
N ARG A 154 -13.62 -2.06 -17.74
CA ARG A 154 -12.42 -1.23 -17.48
C ARG A 154 -11.60 -1.76 -16.31
N ARG A 155 -12.25 -2.15 -15.21
CA ARG A 155 -11.58 -2.78 -14.05
C ARG A 155 -10.93 -4.10 -14.42
N THR A 156 -11.63 -4.96 -15.18
CA THR A 156 -11.08 -6.23 -15.68
C THR A 156 -9.87 -5.98 -16.57
N ALA A 157 -9.95 -5.02 -17.50
CA ALA A 157 -8.84 -4.62 -18.35
C ALA A 157 -7.63 -4.10 -17.51
N PHE A 158 -7.90 -3.25 -16.52
CA PHE A 158 -6.89 -2.73 -15.60
C PHE A 158 -6.10 -3.88 -14.92
N HIS A 159 -6.81 -4.83 -14.32
CA HIS A 159 -6.16 -5.98 -13.68
C HIS A 159 -5.32 -6.81 -14.66
N SER A 160 -5.84 -7.09 -15.84
CA SER A 160 -5.12 -7.87 -16.84
C SER A 160 -3.87 -7.16 -17.33
N ILE A 161 -3.98 -5.87 -17.65
CA ILE A 161 -2.84 -5.06 -18.14
C ILE A 161 -1.79 -4.91 -17.04
N THR A 162 -2.19 -4.57 -15.82
CA THR A 162 -1.24 -4.39 -14.72
C THR A 162 -0.54 -5.69 -14.34
N GLN A 163 -1.21 -6.83 -14.39
CA GLN A 163 -0.56 -8.14 -14.21
C GLN A 163 0.47 -8.43 -15.31
N ALA A 164 0.18 -8.09 -16.56
CA ALA A 164 1.12 -8.28 -17.68
C ALA A 164 2.38 -7.41 -17.54
N LEU A 165 2.26 -6.22 -16.96
CA LEU A 165 3.35 -5.24 -16.84
C LEU A 165 4.14 -5.33 -15.53
N LYS A 166 3.56 -5.86 -14.46
CA LYS A 166 4.08 -5.77 -13.08
C LYS A 166 5.54 -6.19 -12.93
N TYR A 167 5.95 -7.26 -13.59
CA TYR A 167 7.28 -7.85 -13.43
C TYR A 167 8.25 -7.46 -14.56
N ARG A 168 7.91 -6.45 -15.38
CA ARG A 168 8.82 -5.86 -16.36
C ARG A 168 9.82 -4.93 -15.69
N GLY A 169 10.96 -4.69 -16.30
CA GLY A 169 11.90 -3.67 -15.85
C GLY A 169 11.23 -2.30 -15.72
N VAL A 170 11.72 -1.46 -14.81
CA VAL A 170 11.09 -0.19 -14.48
C VAL A 170 10.85 0.69 -15.72
N GLU A 171 11.86 0.87 -16.56
CA GLU A 171 11.78 1.69 -17.77
C GLU A 171 10.78 1.12 -18.77
N GLN A 172 10.89 -0.19 -19.10
CA GLN A 172 9.97 -0.87 -20.00
C GLN A 172 8.53 -0.79 -19.53
N ARG A 173 8.30 -0.98 -18.23
CA ARG A 173 6.98 -0.90 -17.61
C ARG A 173 6.36 0.49 -17.76
N HIS A 174 7.14 1.54 -17.51
CA HIS A 174 6.71 2.93 -17.70
C HIS A 174 6.41 3.23 -19.17
N GLU A 175 7.28 2.82 -20.08
CA GLU A 175 7.08 3.01 -21.52
C GLU A 175 5.79 2.34 -22.01
N LEU A 176 5.57 1.09 -21.60
CA LEU A 176 4.35 0.34 -21.95
C LEU A 176 3.09 1.00 -21.37
N ALA A 177 3.13 1.49 -20.13
CA ALA A 177 2.00 2.22 -19.53
C ALA A 177 1.68 3.52 -20.31
N HIS A 178 2.69 4.24 -20.75
CA HIS A 178 2.50 5.40 -21.63
C HIS A 178 1.93 5.02 -23.01
N LEU A 179 2.37 3.88 -23.57
CA LEU A 179 1.80 3.37 -24.82
C LEU A 179 0.32 3.01 -24.64
N VAL A 180 -0.06 2.36 -23.55
CA VAL A 180 -1.46 2.08 -23.21
C VAL A 180 -2.28 3.37 -23.15
N ALA A 181 -1.79 4.41 -22.46
CA ALA A 181 -2.47 5.70 -22.37
C ALA A 181 -2.66 6.36 -23.75
N ARG A 182 -1.63 6.34 -24.60
CA ARG A 182 -1.71 6.85 -25.97
C ARG A 182 -2.74 6.11 -26.83
N HIS A 183 -2.77 4.75 -26.75
CA HIS A 183 -3.75 3.93 -27.47
C HIS A 183 -5.18 4.18 -26.97
N ALA A 184 -5.34 4.50 -25.70
CA ALA A 184 -6.63 4.91 -25.13
C ALA A 184 -7.06 6.32 -25.50
N GLY A 185 -6.23 7.10 -26.18
CA GLY A 185 -6.47 8.50 -26.52
C GLY A 185 -6.45 9.44 -25.31
N VAL A 186 -5.73 9.07 -24.24
CA VAL A 186 -5.72 9.79 -22.97
C VAL A 186 -4.32 10.35 -22.69
N LEU A 187 -4.26 11.62 -22.32
CA LEU A 187 -3.05 12.21 -21.76
C LEU A 187 -3.01 11.97 -20.24
N PRO A 188 -1.81 11.68 -19.68
CA PRO A 188 -1.65 11.51 -18.24
C PRO A 188 -2.20 12.71 -17.45
N SER A 189 -2.84 12.43 -16.29
CA SER A 189 -3.27 13.49 -15.38
C SER A 189 -2.09 13.88 -14.48
N PRO A 190 -1.73 15.18 -14.40
CA PRO A 190 -0.48 15.58 -13.74
C PRO A 190 -0.57 15.70 -12.21
N ARG A 191 -1.68 15.34 -11.56
CA ARG A 191 -1.92 15.69 -10.14
C ARG A 191 -2.43 14.55 -9.26
N LEU A 192 -2.00 13.34 -9.51
CA LEU A 192 -2.32 12.22 -8.62
C LEU A 192 -1.37 12.14 -7.42
N MET A 193 -0.11 12.55 -7.61
CA MET A 193 0.92 12.41 -6.60
C MET A 193 1.16 13.73 -5.85
N LEU A 194 1.71 13.62 -4.65
CA LEU A 194 2.10 14.76 -3.82
C LEU A 194 3.07 15.70 -4.56
N SER A 195 2.93 17.00 -4.35
CA SER A 195 4.00 17.93 -4.63
C SER A 195 5.01 17.98 -3.49
N SER A 196 6.23 18.43 -3.78
CA SER A 196 7.26 18.70 -2.77
C SER A 196 6.75 19.63 -1.65
N GLU A 197 5.88 20.60 -1.96
CA GLU A 197 5.30 21.49 -0.97
C GLU A 197 4.26 20.77 -0.08
N GLN A 198 3.47 19.85 -0.65
CA GLN A 198 2.55 19.02 0.13
C GLN A 198 3.30 18.06 1.07
N VAL A 199 4.45 17.51 0.65
CA VAL A 199 5.33 16.71 1.54
C VAL A 199 5.82 17.55 2.73
N ARG A 200 6.30 18.77 2.47
CA ARG A 200 6.66 19.71 3.54
C ARG A 200 5.46 20.04 4.43
N GLY A 201 4.27 20.17 3.83
CA GLY A 201 3.02 20.43 4.55
C GLY A 201 2.64 19.28 5.50
N LEU A 202 2.76 18.02 5.06
CA LEU A 202 2.58 16.83 5.92
C LEU A 202 3.55 16.88 7.12
N HIS A 203 4.83 17.13 6.87
CA HIS A 203 5.85 17.20 7.92
C HIS A 203 5.57 18.33 8.91
N ARG A 204 5.27 19.56 8.43
CA ARG A 204 4.90 20.70 9.29
C ARG A 204 3.63 20.46 10.12
N ALA A 205 2.72 19.64 9.63
CA ALA A 205 1.52 19.22 10.37
C ALA A 205 1.81 18.12 11.41
N GLY A 206 3.08 17.73 11.60
CA GLY A 206 3.52 16.73 12.56
C GLY A 206 3.36 15.29 12.08
N MET A 207 3.07 15.06 10.81
CA MET A 207 3.06 13.72 10.21
C MET A 207 4.50 13.27 9.97
N GLN A 208 4.71 11.95 10.04
CA GLN A 208 6.01 11.35 9.79
C GLN A 208 6.21 11.05 8.31
N ILE A 209 7.38 11.37 7.78
CA ILE A 209 7.77 11.04 6.42
C ILE A 209 8.69 9.81 6.44
N GLY A 210 8.38 8.83 5.60
CA GLY A 210 9.16 7.62 5.36
C GLY A 210 9.52 7.47 3.88
N SER A 211 10.51 6.64 3.58
CA SER A 211 10.97 6.37 2.23
C SER A 211 10.25 5.16 1.62
N HIS A 212 9.88 5.27 0.33
CA HIS A 212 9.31 4.18 -0.46
C HIS A 212 10.05 3.99 -1.80
N THR A 213 11.38 4.14 -1.78
CA THR A 213 12.30 4.12 -2.93
C THR A 213 12.14 5.33 -3.87
N LEU A 214 13.00 5.42 -4.87
CA LEU A 214 12.89 6.44 -5.93
C LEU A 214 11.72 6.15 -6.87
N SER A 215 11.72 4.95 -7.51
CA SER A 215 10.86 4.62 -8.65
C SER A 215 9.88 3.46 -8.41
N HIS A 216 9.76 3.00 -7.15
CA HIS A 216 8.88 1.89 -6.75
C HIS A 216 9.16 0.59 -7.53
N PRO A 217 10.41 0.11 -7.61
CA PRO A 217 10.73 -1.17 -8.25
C PRO A 217 10.40 -2.36 -7.35
N ILE A 218 10.27 -3.54 -7.94
CA ILE A 218 10.44 -4.78 -7.20
C ILE A 218 11.93 -4.93 -6.93
N LEU A 219 12.33 -5.05 -5.67
CA LEU A 219 13.74 -5.03 -5.27
C LEU A 219 14.43 -6.39 -5.46
N THR A 220 13.66 -7.49 -5.39
CA THR A 220 14.19 -8.84 -5.64
C THR A 220 14.72 -8.94 -7.06
N GLY A 221 15.96 -9.46 -7.20
CA GLY A 221 16.60 -9.68 -8.50
C GLY A 221 17.25 -8.44 -9.11
N LEU A 222 17.15 -7.27 -8.48
CA LEU A 222 17.92 -6.10 -8.91
C LEU A 222 19.39 -6.23 -8.44
N PRO A 223 20.36 -5.71 -9.21
CA PRO A 223 21.73 -5.56 -8.75
C PRO A 223 21.80 -4.72 -7.46
N ALA A 224 22.70 -5.07 -6.54
CA ALA A 224 22.86 -4.37 -5.27
C ALA A 224 23.11 -2.86 -5.43
N SER A 225 23.81 -2.44 -6.48
CA SER A 225 24.03 -1.03 -6.80
C SER A 225 22.71 -0.30 -7.08
N GLN A 226 21.82 -0.90 -7.89
CA GLN A 226 20.52 -0.31 -8.20
C GLN A 226 19.61 -0.25 -6.96
N VAL A 227 19.58 -1.31 -6.14
CA VAL A 227 18.84 -1.28 -4.87
C VAL A 227 19.36 -0.15 -3.97
N ARG A 228 20.70 0.02 -3.91
CA ARG A 228 21.33 1.09 -3.12
C ARG A 228 20.96 2.48 -3.65
N ASP A 229 20.95 2.66 -4.96
CA ASP A 229 20.56 3.94 -5.59
C ASP A 229 19.10 4.27 -5.30
N GLU A 230 18.20 3.30 -5.39
CA GLU A 230 16.77 3.44 -5.07
C GLU A 230 16.54 3.84 -3.60
N VAL A 231 17.23 3.17 -2.68
CA VAL A 231 17.07 3.37 -1.23
C VAL A 231 17.70 4.68 -0.77
N LEU A 232 18.98 4.92 -1.10
CA LEU A 232 19.70 6.12 -0.68
C LEU A 232 19.25 7.36 -1.45
N GLY A 233 18.90 7.21 -2.73
CA GLY A 233 18.39 8.30 -3.55
C GLY A 233 17.11 8.88 -2.97
N SER A 234 16.12 8.01 -2.67
CA SER A 234 14.88 8.42 -2.04
C SER A 234 15.10 9.08 -0.67
N LYS A 235 15.95 8.48 0.19
CA LYS A 235 16.27 9.03 1.50
C LYS A 235 16.79 10.47 1.39
N ARG A 236 17.79 10.70 0.53
CA ARG A 236 18.40 12.03 0.32
C ARG A 236 17.40 13.06 -0.18
N VAL A 237 16.53 12.69 -1.11
CA VAL A 237 15.48 13.59 -1.62
C VAL A 237 14.55 14.00 -0.49
N LEU A 238 14.04 13.06 0.30
CA LEU A 238 13.11 13.36 1.38
C LEU A 238 13.76 14.17 2.50
N GLU A 239 14.98 13.80 2.95
CA GLU A 239 15.71 14.55 3.96
C GLU A 239 15.99 15.99 3.53
N THR A 240 16.33 16.20 2.25
CA THR A 240 16.49 17.54 1.68
C THR A 240 15.17 18.33 1.67
N LEU A 241 14.05 17.65 1.38
CA LEU A 241 12.73 18.30 1.32
C LEU A 241 12.24 18.73 2.70
N VAL A 242 12.38 17.88 3.71
CA VAL A 242 11.80 18.13 5.05
C VAL A 242 12.78 18.79 6.00
N GLY A 243 14.09 18.75 5.71
CA GLY A 243 15.14 19.29 6.58
C GLY A 243 15.35 18.47 7.87
N ASP A 244 14.94 17.20 7.86
CA ASP A 244 15.01 16.30 9.00
C ASP A 244 15.36 14.89 8.54
N THR A 245 15.76 14.01 9.49
CA THR A 245 16.14 12.62 9.19
C THR A 245 14.92 11.76 8.81
N VAL A 246 15.07 10.94 7.77
CA VAL A 246 14.08 9.95 7.36
C VAL A 246 14.52 8.57 7.82
N GLU A 247 13.83 8.05 8.84
CA GLU A 247 14.27 6.89 9.60
C GLU A 247 13.49 5.59 9.30
N LEU A 248 12.38 5.68 8.55
CA LEU A 248 11.51 4.55 8.27
C LEU A 248 11.44 4.26 6.78
N PHE A 249 11.37 2.98 6.44
CA PHE A 249 11.32 2.49 5.07
C PHE A 249 10.13 1.55 4.87
N ALA A 250 9.44 1.66 3.72
CA ALA A 250 8.48 0.66 3.26
C ALA A 250 9.01 -0.03 2.00
N TYR A 251 9.00 -1.36 2.00
CA TYR A 251 9.42 -2.12 0.81
C TYR A 251 8.32 -2.06 -0.26
N PRO A 252 8.62 -1.64 -1.52
CA PRO A 252 7.65 -1.67 -2.60
C PRO A 252 7.00 -3.05 -2.77
N ASN A 253 5.67 -3.10 -2.89
CA ASN A 253 4.84 -4.32 -2.84
C ASN A 253 4.98 -5.16 -1.55
N GLY A 254 6.12 -5.22 -0.93
CA GLY A 254 6.44 -5.60 0.43
C GLY A 254 6.28 -7.05 0.85
N ARG A 255 6.25 -8.04 -0.07
CA ARG A 255 6.20 -9.47 0.28
C ARG A 255 7.60 -10.06 0.34
N TRP A 256 7.97 -10.61 1.50
CA TRP A 256 9.26 -11.26 1.69
C TRP A 256 9.51 -12.42 0.73
N GLY A 257 10.70 -12.44 0.13
CA GLY A 257 11.13 -13.48 -0.82
C GLY A 257 10.46 -13.42 -2.19
N VAL A 258 9.59 -12.42 -2.42
CA VAL A 258 8.92 -12.18 -3.70
C VAL A 258 9.26 -10.78 -4.22
N ASP A 259 9.01 -9.76 -3.42
CA ASP A 259 9.17 -8.37 -3.84
C ASP A 259 10.47 -7.75 -3.27
N PHE A 260 11.02 -8.30 -2.20
CA PHE A 260 12.32 -7.94 -1.61
C PHE A 260 12.98 -9.17 -0.94
N ASP A 261 14.28 -9.10 -0.71
CA ASP A 261 15.12 -10.18 -0.20
C ASP A 261 16.13 -9.72 0.85
N ALA A 262 17.02 -10.61 1.28
CA ALA A 262 18.03 -10.32 2.31
C ALA A 262 19.00 -9.22 1.89
N GLN A 263 19.33 -9.11 0.59
CA GLN A 263 20.18 -8.04 0.06
C GLN A 263 19.53 -6.68 0.25
N ALA A 264 18.24 -6.55 -0.10
CA ALA A 264 17.50 -5.32 0.06
C ALA A 264 17.40 -4.90 1.54
N VAL A 265 17.15 -5.86 2.44
CA VAL A 265 17.10 -5.60 3.89
C VAL A 265 18.44 -5.07 4.41
N GLU A 266 19.55 -5.67 3.99
CA GLU A 266 20.87 -5.23 4.45
C GLU A 266 21.20 -3.82 3.95
N ILE A 267 20.87 -3.52 2.69
CA ILE A 267 21.04 -2.17 2.12
C ILE A 267 20.19 -1.14 2.88
N VAL A 268 18.94 -1.46 3.23
CA VAL A 268 18.07 -0.57 4.03
C VAL A 268 18.67 -0.32 5.42
N ARG A 269 19.26 -1.36 6.04
CA ARG A 269 19.96 -1.24 7.32
C ARG A 269 21.22 -0.36 7.21
N GLU A 270 22.08 -0.63 6.22
CA GLU A 270 23.29 0.15 5.95
C GLU A 270 22.98 1.61 5.62
N ALA A 271 21.83 1.89 5.00
CA ALA A 271 21.36 3.25 4.72
C ALA A 271 20.93 4.03 5.98
N GLY A 272 20.97 3.38 7.17
CA GLY A 272 20.67 4.00 8.46
C GLY A 272 19.17 4.17 8.74
N PHE A 273 18.28 3.42 8.06
CA PHE A 273 16.89 3.33 8.49
C PHE A 273 16.80 2.54 9.80
N LYS A 274 15.89 2.94 10.69
CA LYS A 274 15.66 2.28 11.98
C LYS A 274 14.69 1.10 11.88
N ALA A 275 13.78 1.15 10.90
CA ALA A 275 12.81 0.08 10.68
C ALA A 275 12.34 0.01 9.22
N GLY A 276 11.89 -1.18 8.84
CA GLY A 276 11.26 -1.48 7.55
C GLY A 276 9.90 -2.13 7.74
N VAL A 277 8.90 -1.69 6.98
CA VAL A 277 7.55 -2.25 7.02
C VAL A 277 7.26 -3.09 5.77
N THR A 278 6.53 -4.19 5.96
CA THR A 278 6.17 -5.15 4.90
C THR A 278 4.67 -5.14 4.63
N THR A 279 4.21 -5.89 3.63
CA THR A 279 2.78 -6.14 3.41
C THR A 279 2.33 -7.52 3.90
N ASP A 280 3.20 -8.24 4.56
CA ASP A 280 2.84 -9.48 5.22
C ASP A 280 1.91 -9.22 6.41
N TRP A 281 0.88 -10.06 6.55
CA TRP A 281 -0.11 -9.89 7.61
C TRP A 281 0.41 -10.40 8.94
N GLY A 282 0.16 -9.64 9.97
CA GLY A 282 0.53 -9.97 11.33
C GLY A 282 0.58 -8.75 12.23
N SER A 283 1.11 -8.94 13.41
CA SER A 283 1.42 -7.88 14.37
C SER A 283 2.83 -8.06 14.90
N ALA A 284 3.56 -6.97 15.09
CA ALA A 284 4.90 -7.01 15.64
C ALA A 284 4.87 -7.22 17.17
N GLY A 285 5.76 -8.06 17.68
CA GLY A 285 6.02 -8.28 19.10
C GLY A 285 7.47 -7.99 19.44
N ALA A 286 7.88 -8.13 20.70
CA ALA A 286 9.20 -7.80 21.19
C ALA A 286 10.37 -8.48 20.43
N ASP A 287 10.12 -9.65 19.85
CA ASP A 287 11.12 -10.42 19.11
C ASP A 287 11.04 -10.22 17.57
N THR A 288 10.20 -9.28 17.11
CA THR A 288 10.09 -8.97 15.68
C THR A 288 11.32 -8.17 15.23
N ASP A 289 11.97 -8.64 14.15
CA ASP A 289 13.04 -7.87 13.51
C ASP A 289 12.46 -6.52 13.03
N PRO A 290 13.03 -5.37 13.43
CA PRO A 290 12.51 -4.06 13.08
C PRO A 290 12.43 -3.80 11.57
N TYR A 291 13.17 -4.56 10.76
CA TYR A 291 13.12 -4.47 9.30
C TYR A 291 12.05 -5.36 8.64
N PHE A 292 11.20 -6.01 9.46
CA PHE A 292 10.11 -6.90 9.01
C PHE A 292 8.80 -6.61 9.75
N ILE A 293 8.45 -5.35 9.99
CA ILE A 293 7.21 -4.99 10.69
C ILE A 293 6.02 -5.28 9.77
N PRO A 294 5.14 -6.22 10.15
CA PRO A 294 4.00 -6.61 9.34
C PRO A 294 2.90 -5.54 9.39
N ARG A 295 2.11 -5.47 8.32
CA ARG A 295 1.00 -4.51 8.22
C ARG A 295 -0.33 -5.20 7.91
N PHE A 296 -1.42 -4.49 8.16
CA PHE A 296 -2.79 -4.94 7.94
C PHE A 296 -3.57 -3.93 7.12
N MET A 297 -4.25 -4.37 6.05
CA MET A 297 -5.11 -3.53 5.23
C MET A 297 -6.55 -3.54 5.77
N PRO A 298 -7.13 -2.37 6.15
CA PRO A 298 -8.46 -2.28 6.71
C PRO A 298 -9.53 -2.10 5.62
N TRP A 299 -10.20 -3.18 5.20
CA TRP A 299 -11.29 -3.11 4.20
C TRP A 299 -12.69 -3.42 4.78
N ASP A 300 -12.80 -3.49 6.10
CA ASP A 300 -14.07 -3.82 6.75
C ASP A 300 -15.03 -2.63 6.76
N ARG A 301 -16.31 -2.90 6.45
CA ARG A 301 -17.36 -1.86 6.41
C ARG A 301 -18.08 -1.67 7.75
N THR A 302 -17.77 -2.48 8.77
CA THR A 302 -18.39 -2.39 10.11
C THR A 302 -17.34 -2.51 11.21
N ARG A 303 -17.54 -1.75 12.31
CA ARG A 303 -16.65 -1.78 13.48
C ARG A 303 -16.45 -3.17 14.08
N LEU A 304 -17.51 -3.98 14.12
CA LEU A 304 -17.42 -5.33 14.67
C LEU A 304 -16.51 -6.23 13.84
N ARG A 305 -16.72 -6.26 12.50
CA ARG A 305 -15.88 -7.05 11.59
C ARG A 305 -14.43 -6.59 11.64
N PHE A 306 -14.21 -5.28 11.57
CA PHE A 306 -12.88 -4.68 11.71
C PHE A 306 -12.20 -5.16 13.00
N GLY A 307 -12.84 -4.97 14.15
CA GLY A 307 -12.26 -5.36 15.42
C GLY A 307 -12.03 -6.86 15.60
N LEU A 308 -12.90 -7.73 15.07
CA LEU A 308 -12.69 -9.18 15.10
C LEU A 308 -11.52 -9.59 14.19
N ARG A 309 -11.36 -8.95 13.04
CA ARG A 309 -10.24 -9.20 12.13
C ARG A 309 -8.93 -8.71 12.73
N MET A 310 -8.92 -7.54 13.38
CA MET A 310 -7.76 -7.06 14.13
C MET A 310 -7.39 -8.01 15.29
N ALA A 311 -8.37 -8.57 15.99
CA ALA A 311 -8.14 -9.60 17.00
C ALA A 311 -7.51 -10.87 16.41
N ALA A 312 -7.95 -11.29 15.23
CA ALA A 312 -7.35 -12.41 14.50
C ALA A 312 -5.92 -12.07 14.04
N ASN A 313 -5.69 -10.84 13.57
CA ASN A 313 -4.36 -10.37 13.15
C ASN A 313 -3.36 -10.34 14.31
N LEU A 314 -3.78 -9.91 15.49
CA LEU A 314 -2.95 -9.90 16.71
C LEU A 314 -2.46 -11.28 17.12
N ARG A 315 -3.15 -12.37 16.72
CA ARG A 315 -2.74 -13.76 16.98
C ARG A 315 -1.75 -14.32 15.96
N ARG A 316 -1.55 -13.60 14.85
CA ARG A 316 -0.58 -14.05 13.82
C ARG A 316 0.82 -13.60 14.22
N ALA A 317 1.73 -14.56 14.30
CA ALA A 317 3.16 -14.25 14.40
C ALA A 317 3.62 -13.64 13.07
N PRO A 318 4.55 -12.64 13.09
CA PRO A 318 5.21 -12.19 11.88
C PRO A 318 5.97 -13.35 11.22
N ARG A 319 6.11 -13.37 9.91
CA ARG A 319 6.98 -14.32 9.23
C ARG A 319 8.43 -14.07 9.66
N SER A 320 9.13 -15.11 10.06
CA SER A 320 10.56 -15.03 10.40
C SER A 320 11.42 -15.29 9.16
N ARG A 321 12.67 -14.80 9.17
CA ARG A 321 13.69 -14.97 8.11
C ARG A 321 13.91 -16.41 7.59
N GLY A 322 13.37 -17.44 8.27
CA GLY A 322 13.63 -18.85 7.97
C GLY A 322 12.56 -19.59 7.17
N THR A 323 11.41 -18.99 6.90
CA THR A 323 10.30 -19.66 6.21
C THR A 323 10.14 -19.15 4.78
N ALA A 324 11.11 -19.45 3.93
CA ALA A 324 10.89 -19.47 2.48
C ALA A 324 10.11 -20.77 2.13
N GLU A 325 8.86 -20.87 2.54
CA GLU A 325 7.96 -21.85 1.95
C GLU A 325 7.53 -21.37 0.56
N ARG A 326 7.64 -22.27 -0.42
CA ARG A 326 7.15 -22.06 -1.78
C ARG A 326 5.71 -21.55 -1.75
N PRO A 327 5.27 -20.74 -2.73
CA PRO A 327 3.91 -20.24 -2.80
C PRO A 327 2.95 -21.38 -3.11
N HIS A 328 2.52 -22.10 -2.09
CA HIS A 328 1.36 -22.96 -2.14
C HIS A 328 0.26 -22.28 -1.34
N ASP A 329 -0.82 -21.93 -2.05
CA ASP A 329 -2.12 -21.55 -1.51
C ASP A 329 -2.23 -20.15 -0.88
N GLN A 330 -1.89 -19.12 -1.64
CA GLN A 330 -2.54 -17.82 -1.44
C GLN A 330 -3.59 -17.66 -2.55
N ARG A 331 -4.86 -17.84 -2.19
CA ARG A 331 -5.97 -17.35 -3.00
C ARG A 331 -5.65 -15.89 -3.36
N PRO A 332 -5.84 -15.47 -4.61
CA PRO A 332 -5.62 -14.08 -4.98
C PRO A 332 -6.39 -13.22 -3.99
N SER A 333 -5.76 -12.14 -3.55
CA SER A 333 -6.43 -11.08 -2.78
C SER A 333 -7.80 -10.87 -3.39
N ALA A 334 -8.83 -10.75 -2.55
CA ALA A 334 -10.24 -10.86 -2.88
C ALA A 334 -10.76 -9.80 -3.88
N HIS A 335 -10.11 -9.66 -5.01
CA HIS A 335 -10.48 -8.75 -6.09
C HIS A 335 -11.31 -9.42 -7.19
N VAL A 336 -11.60 -10.71 -7.12
CA VAL A 336 -12.59 -11.33 -8.04
C VAL A 336 -13.23 -12.53 -7.36
N ARG A 337 -14.39 -12.37 -6.77
CA ARG A 337 -15.37 -13.44 -6.81
C ARG A 337 -16.15 -13.27 -8.13
N ALA A 338 -15.77 -14.05 -9.13
CA ALA A 338 -16.62 -14.28 -10.28
C ALA A 338 -17.95 -14.82 -9.76
N GLY A 339 -19.05 -14.14 -10.12
CA GLY A 339 -20.38 -14.65 -9.93
C GLY A 339 -20.50 -15.98 -10.66
N THR A 340 -20.88 -17.03 -9.93
CA THR A 340 -21.35 -18.28 -10.52
C THR A 340 -22.62 -17.96 -11.30
N GLU A 341 -22.54 -18.04 -12.63
CA GLU A 341 -23.74 -18.10 -13.47
C GLU A 341 -24.60 -19.31 -13.07
N PRO A 342 -25.90 -19.15 -12.93
CA PRO A 342 -26.79 -20.29 -12.77
C PRO A 342 -26.87 -21.08 -14.09
N THR A 343 -26.54 -22.35 -14.04
CA THR A 343 -26.73 -23.31 -15.12
C THR A 343 -28.19 -23.35 -15.51
N PRO A 344 -28.56 -23.22 -16.79
CA PRO A 344 -29.95 -23.35 -17.22
C PRO A 344 -30.41 -24.81 -17.05
N PRO A 345 -31.69 -25.05 -16.70
CA PRO A 345 -32.20 -26.38 -16.51
C PRO A 345 -32.24 -27.16 -17.85
N ALA A 346 -31.78 -28.41 -17.77
CA ALA A 346 -31.85 -29.34 -18.89
C ALA A 346 -33.31 -29.55 -19.36
N THR A 347 -33.61 -29.21 -20.60
CA THR A 347 -34.83 -29.58 -21.28
C THR A 347 -34.81 -31.06 -21.59
N LEU A 348 -35.65 -31.83 -20.89
CA LEU A 348 -36.02 -33.19 -21.27
C LEU A 348 -36.81 -33.12 -22.59
N GLY A 349 -36.24 -33.68 -23.66
CA GLY A 349 -36.93 -33.90 -24.92
C GLY A 349 -37.90 -35.09 -24.86
N LYS A 350 -39.02 -34.87 -25.51
CA LYS A 350 -39.79 -35.94 -26.13
C LYS A 350 -39.50 -35.92 -27.62
#